data_fcbc4d90e9b1a0be3541cadbc12b1815
#
_entry.id   fcbc4d90e9b1a0be3541cadbc12b1815
#
_cell.length_a   1.000
_cell.length_b   1.000
_cell.length_c   1.000
_cell.angle_alpha   90.00
_cell.angle_beta   90.00
_cell.angle_gamma   90.00
#
_symmetry.space_group_name_H-M   'P 1'
#
loop_
_entity.id
_entity.type
_entity.pdbx_description
1 polymer ?
#
loop_
_entity_poly.entity_id
_entity_poly.type
_entity_poly.pdbx_seq_one_letter_code
_entity_poly.pdbx_strand_id
1 'polypeptide(L)'
;MKTKIRILLGCILALTLTSVAYGCKGKASNNNTTSDADTATTAHPIGPKFNSDSAYAYTAAQCEFGPRTMNSTAHEQCGKWIVEQFKRFGCEVEEQKADLKGYDGTVLKSTNIIARLNPQAKKRVLLCAHWDSRPWADNDPDSTNHRKPVMAANDGASGVAVMLEIARQLQADKKFTMGVDFVCFDAEDWGVPQWETNYKDTGDSWALGAQYYSLHFPGTIKPEYGILLDMVGGEGAQFYREGMSQQYANNIVEKVWAAAKSAGFGSYFPDSPGGMITDDHIPVNQNAGIPTIDIIPYYPDCPQSSFGPTWHTINDTMKHIDKNTLQAVGQTIIQVLYTK
;
A
#
# COMPACT_ATOMS: atom_id res chain seq x y z
N MET A 1 45.58 -37.30 22.84
CA MET A 1 46.36 -37.40 21.59
C MET A 1 46.48 -35.98 21.02
N LYS A 2 47.70 -35.52 20.86
CA LYS A 2 48.08 -34.15 20.42
C LYS A 2 48.06 -34.11 18.88
N THR A 3 47.49 -33.08 18.26
CA THR A 3 47.77 -32.79 16.86
C THR A 3 47.71 -31.28 16.60
N LYS A 4 48.77 -30.78 16.45
CA LYS A 4 49.57 -29.69 15.88
C LYS A 4 48.83 -28.66 15.00
N ILE A 5 49.01 -27.43 15.43
CA ILE A 5 48.85 -26.17 14.69
C ILE A 5 49.92 -26.10 13.59
N ARG A 6 49.55 -25.69 12.38
CA ARG A 6 50.47 -25.18 11.37
C ARG A 6 50.11 -23.74 11.00
N ILE A 7 50.98 -22.84 11.37
CA ILE A 7 51.04 -21.45 10.96
C ILE A 7 51.73 -21.39 9.60
N LEU A 8 51.15 -20.70 8.64
CA LEU A 8 51.81 -20.38 7.37
C LEU A 8 51.93 -18.83 7.29
N LEU A 9 53.17 -18.35 7.39
CA LEU A 9 53.59 -16.98 7.09
C LEU A 9 53.65 -16.84 5.55
N GLY A 10 53.12 -15.79 4.98
CA GLY A 10 53.24 -15.44 3.57
C GLY A 10 53.43 -13.94 3.34
N CYS A 11 54.51 -13.63 2.72
CA CYS A 11 55.24 -12.40 2.53
C CYS A 11 54.44 -11.19 2.00
N ILE A 12 54.81 -10.03 2.57
CA ILE A 12 54.53 -8.69 2.07
C ILE A 12 55.52 -8.38 0.93
N LEU A 13 55.01 -8.02 -0.24
CA LEU A 13 55.79 -7.47 -1.36
C LEU A 13 55.36 -6.01 -1.59
N ALA A 14 56.24 -5.08 -1.24
CA ALA A 14 56.08 -3.67 -1.51
C ALA A 14 56.53 -3.37 -2.94
N LEU A 15 55.65 -2.81 -3.78
CA LEU A 15 56.05 -2.24 -5.07
C LEU A 15 55.98 -0.70 -4.99
N THR A 16 57.16 -0.10 -5.11
CA THR A 16 57.35 1.34 -5.32
C THR A 16 57.12 1.68 -6.78
N LEU A 17 56.19 2.57 -7.08
CA LEU A 17 55.99 3.18 -8.42
C LEU A 17 56.69 4.54 -8.45
N THR A 18 57.68 4.64 -9.30
CA THR A 18 58.32 5.91 -9.71
C THR A 18 57.51 6.59 -10.79
N SER A 19 57.13 7.83 -10.55
CA SER A 19 56.44 8.70 -11.51
C SER A 19 57.46 9.33 -12.49
N VAL A 20 57.26 9.09 -13.78
CA VAL A 20 57.93 9.83 -14.84
C VAL A 20 56.91 10.79 -15.47
N ALA A 21 57.19 12.08 -15.35
CA ALA A 21 56.44 13.13 -16.00
C ALA A 21 56.96 13.32 -17.45
N TYR A 22 56.10 13.10 -18.42
CA TYR A 22 56.32 13.56 -19.80
C TYR A 22 55.29 14.65 -20.16
N GLY A 23 55.78 15.85 -20.33
CA GLY A 23 54.97 16.93 -20.87
C GLY A 23 54.86 16.83 -22.37
N CYS A 24 53.66 16.85 -22.91
CA CYS A 24 53.37 17.11 -24.29
C CYS A 24 52.36 18.27 -24.41
N LYS A 25 52.82 19.35 -25.00
CA LYS A 25 51.95 20.41 -25.53
C LYS A 25 51.15 19.87 -26.73
N GLY A 26 49.84 19.90 -26.65
CA GLY A 26 48.94 19.52 -27.72
C GLY A 26 47.70 20.42 -27.73
N LYS A 27 47.44 20.98 -28.87
CA LYS A 27 46.40 21.92 -29.31
C LYS A 27 45.04 21.79 -28.65
N ALA A 28 44.46 22.96 -28.31
CA ALA A 28 43.05 23.11 -27.99
C ALA A 28 42.17 22.61 -29.15
N SER A 29 41.41 21.55 -28.90
CA SER A 29 40.27 21.15 -29.74
C SER A 29 39.03 21.49 -28.91
N ASN A 30 38.21 22.41 -29.45
CA ASN A 30 36.86 22.69 -28.95
C ASN A 30 36.00 21.43 -29.14
N ASN A 31 35.90 20.58 -28.14
CA ASN A 31 34.81 19.65 -28.05
C ASN A 31 33.73 20.28 -27.17
N ASN A 32 32.65 20.71 -27.81
CA ASN A 32 31.36 20.90 -27.17
C ASN A 32 30.96 19.58 -26.54
N THR A 33 31.25 19.41 -25.26
CA THR A 33 30.53 18.47 -24.41
C THR A 33 29.12 19.06 -24.22
N THR A 34 28.18 18.57 -25.03
CA THR A 34 26.78 18.65 -24.68
C THR A 34 26.65 18.01 -23.33
N SER A 35 26.51 18.84 -22.30
CA SER A 35 25.98 18.40 -21.01
C SER A 35 24.61 17.80 -21.36
N ASP A 36 24.42 16.52 -21.05
CA ASP A 36 23.09 15.94 -20.93
C ASP A 36 22.36 16.79 -19.87
N ALA A 37 21.64 17.78 -20.38
CA ALA A 37 20.66 18.47 -19.59
C ALA A 37 19.62 17.40 -19.23
N ASP A 38 19.62 17.03 -17.97
CA ASP A 38 18.55 16.28 -17.31
C ASP A 38 17.25 17.00 -17.71
N THR A 39 16.57 16.47 -18.73
CA THR A 39 15.28 16.99 -19.15
C THR A 39 14.33 16.67 -18.01
N ALA A 40 14.19 17.60 -17.09
CA ALA A 40 13.16 17.58 -16.07
C ALA A 40 11.83 17.35 -16.81
N THR A 41 11.34 16.12 -16.77
CA THR A 41 10.07 15.74 -17.39
C THR A 41 9.02 16.57 -16.70
N THR A 42 8.48 17.58 -17.40
CA THR A 42 7.40 18.42 -16.86
C THR A 42 6.25 17.51 -16.45
N ALA A 43 5.82 17.60 -15.19
CA ALA A 43 4.69 16.82 -14.69
C ALA A 43 3.42 17.24 -15.46
N HIS A 44 2.67 16.25 -15.94
CA HIS A 44 1.40 16.45 -16.67
C HIS A 44 0.27 15.66 -15.99
N PRO A 45 -0.20 16.12 -14.81
CA PRO A 45 -1.33 15.48 -14.15
C PRO A 45 -2.59 15.61 -15.01
N ILE A 46 -3.34 14.52 -15.17
CA ILE A 46 -4.63 14.46 -15.86
C ILE A 46 -5.74 14.06 -14.90
N GLY A 47 -6.99 14.34 -15.26
CA GLY A 47 -8.15 14.14 -14.39
C GLY A 47 -8.31 15.26 -13.34
N PRO A 48 -9.25 15.11 -12.40
CA PRO A 48 -9.43 16.06 -11.32
C PRO A 48 -8.22 16.09 -10.37
N LYS A 49 -7.99 17.23 -9.72
CA LYS A 49 -6.95 17.36 -8.71
C LYS A 49 -7.39 16.66 -7.44
N PHE A 50 -6.61 15.67 -6.98
CA PHE A 50 -6.84 15.03 -5.69
C PHE A 50 -6.74 16.06 -4.54
N ASN A 51 -7.57 15.92 -3.53
CA ASN A 51 -7.57 16.82 -2.37
C ASN A 51 -7.10 16.08 -1.12
N SER A 52 -5.83 16.24 -0.78
CA SER A 52 -5.22 15.60 0.39
C SER A 52 -5.78 16.11 1.72
N ASP A 53 -6.31 17.33 1.78
CA ASP A 53 -6.97 17.82 3.00
C ASP A 53 -8.27 17.05 3.27
N SER A 54 -9.02 16.71 2.21
CA SER A 54 -10.22 15.86 2.33
C SER A 54 -9.85 14.44 2.73
N ALA A 55 -8.83 13.83 2.10
CA ALA A 55 -8.37 12.50 2.48
C ALA A 55 -7.87 12.45 3.94
N TYR A 56 -7.10 13.45 4.37
CA TYR A 56 -6.67 13.60 5.76
C TYR A 56 -7.87 13.69 6.72
N ALA A 57 -8.89 14.47 6.36
CA ALA A 57 -10.10 14.59 7.17
C ALA A 57 -10.90 13.27 7.23
N TYR A 58 -10.95 12.48 6.13
CA TYR A 58 -11.58 11.15 6.14
C TYR A 58 -10.77 10.13 6.96
N THR A 59 -9.45 10.22 6.98
CA THR A 59 -8.61 9.40 7.88
C THR A 59 -8.92 9.74 9.34
N ALA A 60 -8.93 11.04 9.67
CA ALA A 60 -9.23 11.50 11.02
C ALA A 60 -10.63 11.09 11.49
N ALA A 61 -11.64 11.21 10.62
CA ALA A 61 -13.01 10.81 10.94
C ALA A 61 -13.15 9.32 11.27
N GLN A 62 -12.39 8.44 10.61
CA GLN A 62 -12.35 7.02 10.95
C GLN A 62 -11.69 6.79 12.33
N CYS A 63 -10.62 7.54 12.63
CA CYS A 63 -9.93 7.45 13.92
C CYS A 63 -10.78 8.00 15.08
N GLU A 64 -11.69 8.92 14.84
CA GLU A 64 -12.61 9.46 15.87
C GLU A 64 -13.54 8.39 16.48
N PHE A 65 -13.81 7.29 15.74
CA PHE A 65 -14.54 6.14 16.30
C PHE A 65 -13.70 5.34 17.29
N GLY A 66 -12.38 5.48 17.27
CA GLY A 66 -11.41 4.66 17.99
C GLY A 66 -10.88 3.50 17.15
N PRO A 67 -10.14 2.57 17.75
CA PRO A 67 -9.67 1.36 17.11
C PRO A 67 -10.84 0.54 16.53
N ARG A 68 -10.82 0.30 15.22
CA ARG A 68 -11.87 -0.44 14.50
C ARG A 68 -11.63 -1.95 14.57
N THR A 69 -11.26 -2.44 15.75
CA THR A 69 -11.02 -3.87 15.96
C THR A 69 -12.29 -4.67 15.76
N MET A 70 -12.15 -5.83 15.15
CA MET A 70 -13.27 -6.75 14.90
C MET A 70 -14.21 -6.92 16.10
N ASN A 71 -15.50 -6.96 15.84
CA ASN A 71 -16.57 -7.13 16.84
C ASN A 71 -16.75 -5.95 17.84
N SER A 72 -16.02 -4.84 17.67
CA SER A 72 -16.16 -3.67 18.56
C SER A 72 -17.27 -2.71 18.09
N THR A 73 -17.75 -1.87 19.01
CA THR A 73 -18.70 -0.80 18.68
C THR A 73 -18.08 0.22 17.71
N ALA A 74 -16.78 0.52 17.87
CA ALA A 74 -16.05 1.41 16.98
C ALA A 74 -16.04 0.89 15.53
N HIS A 75 -15.79 -0.41 15.36
CA HIS A 75 -15.85 -1.10 14.09
C HIS A 75 -17.25 -0.98 13.46
N GLU A 76 -18.31 -1.34 14.19
CA GLU A 76 -19.68 -1.25 13.66
C GLU A 76 -20.07 0.17 13.25
N GLN A 77 -19.71 1.18 14.07
CA GLN A 77 -20.05 2.58 13.79
C GLN A 77 -19.26 3.14 12.60
N CYS A 78 -17.96 2.84 12.51
CA CYS A 78 -17.11 3.26 11.41
C CYS A 78 -17.57 2.61 10.09
N GLY A 79 -17.90 1.32 10.08
CA GLY A 79 -18.41 0.64 8.88
C GLY A 79 -19.69 1.30 8.34
N LYS A 80 -20.64 1.65 9.22
CA LYS A 80 -21.84 2.41 8.84
C LYS A 80 -21.49 3.78 8.23
N TRP A 81 -20.54 4.48 8.83
CA TRP A 81 -20.09 5.78 8.32
C TRP A 81 -19.44 5.65 6.95
N ILE A 82 -18.59 4.64 6.70
CA ILE A 82 -17.96 4.39 5.39
C ILE A 82 -19.06 4.15 4.33
N VAL A 83 -20.04 3.30 4.64
CA VAL A 83 -21.20 3.03 3.74
C VAL A 83 -21.93 4.32 3.39
N GLU A 84 -22.18 5.19 4.37
CA GLU A 84 -22.86 6.47 4.15
C GLU A 84 -22.04 7.43 3.27
N GLN A 85 -20.70 7.47 3.46
CA GLN A 85 -19.84 8.31 2.62
C GLN A 85 -19.88 7.86 1.15
N PHE A 86 -19.73 6.56 0.87
CA PHE A 86 -19.80 6.06 -0.51
C PHE A 86 -21.18 6.31 -1.14
N LYS A 87 -22.29 6.11 -0.40
CA LYS A 87 -23.63 6.45 -0.87
C LYS A 87 -23.74 7.94 -1.19
N ARG A 88 -23.21 8.82 -0.35
CA ARG A 88 -23.16 10.28 -0.56
C ARG A 88 -22.40 10.65 -1.84
N PHE A 89 -21.39 9.86 -2.20
CA PHE A 89 -20.61 10.04 -3.44
C PHE A 89 -21.22 9.29 -4.63
N GLY A 90 -22.48 8.90 -4.54
CA GLY A 90 -23.25 8.35 -5.66
C GLY A 90 -22.92 6.90 -6.02
N CYS A 91 -22.23 6.17 -5.13
CA CYS A 91 -22.01 4.75 -5.32
C CYS A 91 -23.23 3.92 -4.92
N GLU A 92 -23.47 2.84 -5.67
CA GLU A 92 -24.31 1.75 -5.21
C GLU A 92 -23.51 0.90 -4.22
N VAL A 93 -24.02 0.74 -2.98
CA VAL A 93 -23.26 0.09 -1.90
C VAL A 93 -23.96 -1.20 -1.49
N GLU A 94 -23.16 -2.27 -1.46
CA GLU A 94 -23.49 -3.60 -0.96
C GLU A 94 -22.63 -3.92 0.25
N GLU A 95 -23.23 -4.50 1.29
CA GLU A 95 -22.52 -5.01 2.47
C GLU A 95 -22.49 -6.54 2.39
N GLN A 96 -21.30 -7.11 2.15
CA GLN A 96 -21.08 -8.56 2.13
C GLN A 96 -20.71 -9.04 3.51
N LYS A 97 -21.69 -9.59 4.24
CA LYS A 97 -21.54 -10.04 5.63
C LYS A 97 -21.17 -11.52 5.72
N ALA A 98 -20.26 -11.85 6.63
CA ALA A 98 -19.86 -13.22 6.93
C ALA A 98 -19.39 -13.38 8.38
N ASP A 99 -19.61 -14.56 8.93
CA ASP A 99 -18.99 -15.01 10.18
C ASP A 99 -17.68 -15.72 9.80
N LEU A 100 -16.56 -15.01 9.95
CA LEU A 100 -15.22 -15.53 9.66
C LEU A 100 -14.60 -16.11 10.94
N LYS A 101 -13.64 -17.01 10.80
CA LYS A 101 -12.97 -17.64 11.92
C LYS A 101 -11.54 -17.14 12.01
N GLY A 102 -11.21 -16.38 13.06
CA GLY A 102 -9.85 -15.97 13.38
C GLY A 102 -8.95 -17.17 13.74
N TYR A 103 -7.62 -16.93 13.75
CA TYR A 103 -6.61 -17.95 14.03
C TYR A 103 -6.84 -18.66 15.40
N ASP A 104 -7.37 -17.94 16.36
CA ASP A 104 -7.67 -18.40 17.73
C ASP A 104 -9.06 -19.03 17.89
N GLY A 105 -9.81 -19.15 16.79
CA GLY A 105 -11.18 -19.65 16.76
C GLY A 105 -12.25 -18.61 17.07
N THR A 106 -11.89 -17.35 17.32
CA THR A 106 -12.83 -16.24 17.48
C THR A 106 -13.70 -16.09 16.25
N VAL A 107 -15.02 -15.95 16.42
CA VAL A 107 -15.94 -15.63 15.35
C VAL A 107 -15.91 -14.13 15.11
N LEU A 108 -15.44 -13.73 13.92
CA LEU A 108 -15.34 -12.36 13.47
C LEU A 108 -16.58 -12.01 12.64
N LYS A 109 -17.38 -11.05 13.11
CA LYS A 109 -18.57 -10.55 12.39
C LYS A 109 -18.13 -9.59 11.30
N SER A 110 -17.69 -10.14 10.19
CA SER A 110 -17.09 -9.38 9.09
C SER A 110 -18.13 -8.76 8.18
N THR A 111 -17.78 -7.57 7.66
CA THR A 111 -18.56 -6.85 6.64
C THR A 111 -17.64 -6.22 5.60
N ASN A 112 -17.42 -6.88 4.48
CA ASN A 112 -16.81 -6.20 3.33
C ASN A 112 -17.79 -5.18 2.78
N ILE A 113 -17.32 -3.95 2.52
CA ILE A 113 -18.12 -2.86 1.97
C ILE A 113 -17.77 -2.71 0.49
N ILE A 114 -18.73 -2.94 -0.40
CA ILE A 114 -18.53 -2.90 -1.86
C ILE A 114 -19.33 -1.73 -2.42
N ALA A 115 -18.62 -0.69 -2.86
CA ALA A 115 -19.22 0.54 -3.38
C ALA A 115 -18.92 0.67 -4.88
N ARG A 116 -19.97 0.65 -5.72
CA ARG A 116 -19.82 0.66 -7.18
C ARG A 116 -20.19 2.01 -7.76
N LEU A 117 -19.20 2.71 -8.32
CA LEU A 117 -19.45 3.88 -9.16
C LEU A 117 -19.66 3.40 -10.61
N ASN A 118 -20.64 3.98 -11.31
CA ASN A 118 -21.03 3.57 -12.66
C ASN A 118 -21.25 2.04 -12.77
N PRO A 119 -22.19 1.44 -12.00
CA PRO A 119 -22.31 -0.02 -11.87
C PRO A 119 -22.62 -0.74 -13.19
N GLN A 120 -23.19 -0.05 -14.19
CA GLN A 120 -23.49 -0.61 -15.50
C GLN A 120 -22.32 -0.56 -16.50
N ALA A 121 -21.22 0.09 -16.15
CA ALA A 121 -20.06 0.18 -17.02
C ALA A 121 -19.39 -1.19 -17.18
N LYS A 122 -19.14 -1.60 -18.43
CA LYS A 122 -18.53 -2.90 -18.74
C LYS A 122 -17.02 -2.93 -18.41
N LYS A 123 -16.34 -1.81 -18.63
CA LYS A 123 -14.93 -1.65 -18.23
C LYS A 123 -14.89 -1.13 -16.80
N ARG A 124 -14.26 -1.87 -15.93
CA ARG A 124 -14.21 -1.59 -14.50
C ARG A 124 -12.81 -1.79 -13.94
N VAL A 125 -12.48 -1.04 -12.91
CA VAL A 125 -11.26 -1.19 -12.10
C VAL A 125 -11.67 -1.44 -10.66
N LEU A 126 -10.94 -2.31 -9.96
CA LEU A 126 -11.05 -2.51 -8.52
C LEU A 126 -10.06 -1.58 -7.81
N LEU A 127 -10.54 -0.77 -6.87
CA LEU A 127 -9.72 -0.12 -5.85
C LEU A 127 -10.10 -0.71 -4.51
N CYS A 128 -9.15 -1.20 -3.74
CA CYS A 128 -9.44 -1.82 -2.46
C CYS A 128 -8.48 -1.38 -1.36
N ALA A 129 -8.90 -1.54 -0.13
CA ALA A 129 -8.15 -1.30 1.10
C ALA A 129 -8.84 -2.07 2.23
N HIS A 130 -8.13 -2.45 3.29
CA HIS A 130 -8.80 -2.91 4.50
C HIS A 130 -9.27 -1.73 5.36
N TRP A 131 -10.25 -1.96 6.25
CA TRP A 131 -10.81 -0.91 7.09
C TRP A 131 -10.87 -1.23 8.57
N ASP A 132 -10.68 -2.49 8.93
CA ASP A 132 -10.50 -2.92 10.33
C ASP A 132 -9.15 -2.46 10.88
N SER A 133 -8.89 -2.70 12.12
CA SER A 133 -7.63 -2.38 12.76
C SER A 133 -7.13 -3.51 13.65
N ARG A 134 -5.82 -3.63 13.75
CA ARG A 134 -5.14 -4.61 14.58
C ARG A 134 -5.59 -4.54 16.02
N PRO A 135 -6.04 -5.65 16.64
CA PRO A 135 -6.50 -5.66 18.02
C PRO A 135 -5.37 -5.60 19.06
N TRP A 136 -4.12 -5.70 18.62
CA TRP A 136 -2.94 -5.67 19.47
C TRP A 136 -1.76 -4.97 18.78
N ALA A 137 -1.04 -4.14 19.54
CA ALA A 137 0.14 -3.43 19.08
C ALA A 137 1.39 -4.32 19.25
N ASP A 138 1.43 -5.46 18.56
CA ASP A 138 2.40 -6.52 18.78
C ASP A 138 3.80 -6.24 18.21
N ASN A 139 3.95 -5.18 17.42
CA ASN A 139 5.25 -4.67 16.97
C ASN A 139 5.73 -3.43 17.75
N ASP A 140 5.00 -3.02 18.80
CA ASP A 140 5.42 -1.88 19.64
C ASP A 140 6.71 -2.21 20.38
N PRO A 141 7.71 -1.31 20.38
CA PRO A 141 8.98 -1.55 21.10
C PRO A 141 8.81 -1.68 22.63
N ASP A 142 7.74 -1.12 23.19
CA ASP A 142 7.35 -1.33 24.58
C ASP A 142 6.33 -2.50 24.69
N SER A 143 6.78 -3.64 25.17
CA SER A 143 5.96 -4.84 25.31
C SER A 143 4.72 -4.65 26.20
N THR A 144 4.67 -3.61 27.05
CA THR A 144 3.47 -3.28 27.84
C THR A 144 2.32 -2.77 26.98
N ASN A 145 2.60 -2.40 25.72
CA ASN A 145 1.62 -1.98 24.75
C ASN A 145 1.05 -3.14 23.91
N HIS A 146 1.72 -4.29 23.85
CA HIS A 146 1.40 -5.37 22.93
C HIS A 146 -0.06 -5.84 22.97
N ARG A 147 -0.74 -5.73 24.12
CA ARG A 147 -2.16 -6.11 24.27
C ARG A 147 -3.13 -4.94 24.05
N LYS A 148 -2.65 -3.78 23.63
CA LYS A 148 -3.49 -2.63 23.35
C LYS A 148 -3.87 -2.62 21.87
N PRO A 149 -5.10 -2.19 21.52
CA PRO A 149 -5.50 -2.06 20.13
C PRO A 149 -4.74 -0.89 19.46
N VAL A 150 -4.49 -1.03 18.17
CA VAL A 150 -3.88 -0.01 17.32
C VAL A 150 -4.96 0.96 16.83
N MET A 151 -4.65 2.27 16.81
CA MET A 151 -5.56 3.28 16.23
C MET A 151 -5.67 3.11 14.70
N ALA A 152 -4.62 2.64 14.06
CA ALA A 152 -4.59 2.29 12.65
C ALA A 152 -4.99 3.46 11.73
N ALA A 153 -4.36 4.61 11.93
CA ALA A 153 -4.59 5.78 11.10
C ALA A 153 -3.99 5.60 9.69
N ASN A 154 -2.81 4.96 9.63
CA ASN A 154 -2.20 4.60 8.37
C ASN A 154 -2.70 3.23 7.88
N ASP A 155 -2.73 2.27 8.76
CA ASP A 155 -3.02 0.85 8.59
C ASP A 155 -4.46 0.51 9.02
N GLY A 156 -5.42 0.57 8.24
CA GLY A 156 -6.06 0.68 6.96
C GLY A 156 -6.84 1.98 6.74
N ALA A 157 -6.96 2.96 7.73
CA ALA A 157 -7.84 4.11 7.49
C ALA A 157 -7.35 4.99 6.33
N SER A 158 -6.02 5.05 6.05
CA SER A 158 -5.46 5.87 4.98
C SER A 158 -5.90 5.41 3.59
N GLY A 159 -5.91 4.10 3.32
CA GLY A 159 -6.34 3.53 2.05
C GLY A 159 -7.82 3.82 1.77
N VAL A 160 -8.68 3.59 2.77
CA VAL A 160 -10.11 3.92 2.68
C VAL A 160 -10.33 5.42 2.43
N ALA A 161 -9.57 6.29 3.12
CA ALA A 161 -9.68 7.74 2.95
C ALA A 161 -9.31 8.20 1.53
N VAL A 162 -8.27 7.61 0.93
CA VAL A 162 -7.89 7.87 -0.46
C VAL A 162 -9.01 7.43 -1.40
N MET A 163 -9.60 6.24 -1.19
CA MET A 163 -10.72 5.76 -1.99
C MET A 163 -11.96 6.66 -1.89
N LEU A 164 -12.30 7.15 -0.69
CA LEU A 164 -13.42 8.08 -0.49
C LEU A 164 -13.21 9.40 -1.24
N GLU A 165 -12.00 9.96 -1.20
CA GLU A 165 -11.71 11.20 -1.93
C GLU A 165 -11.74 10.98 -3.45
N ILE A 166 -11.23 9.85 -3.94
CA ILE A 166 -11.33 9.49 -5.36
C ILE A 166 -12.80 9.36 -5.76
N ALA A 167 -13.63 8.65 -5.00
CA ALA A 167 -15.06 8.51 -5.28
C ALA A 167 -15.76 9.88 -5.37
N ARG A 168 -15.45 10.79 -4.44
CA ARG A 168 -15.97 12.16 -4.42
C ARG A 168 -15.58 12.94 -5.68
N GLN A 169 -14.32 12.83 -6.13
CA GLN A 169 -13.82 13.51 -7.32
C GLN A 169 -14.45 12.94 -8.60
N LEU A 170 -14.51 11.62 -8.72
CA LEU A 170 -15.06 10.96 -9.90
C LEU A 170 -16.56 11.23 -10.07
N GLN A 171 -17.33 11.24 -8.97
CA GLN A 171 -18.76 11.57 -8.99
C GLN A 171 -19.01 13.01 -9.49
N ALA A 172 -18.12 13.93 -9.18
CA ALA A 172 -18.21 15.32 -9.62
C ALA A 172 -17.90 15.49 -11.12
N ASP A 173 -17.07 14.61 -11.70
CA ASP A 173 -16.74 14.65 -13.13
C ASP A 173 -17.74 13.87 -13.98
N LYS A 174 -18.69 14.59 -14.58
CA LYS A 174 -19.74 14.01 -15.44
C LYS A 174 -19.21 13.37 -16.74
N LYS A 175 -17.93 13.55 -17.08
CA LYS A 175 -17.31 12.92 -18.24
C LYS A 175 -16.66 11.57 -17.92
N PHE A 176 -16.50 11.26 -16.64
CA PHE A 176 -15.98 9.97 -16.21
C PHE A 176 -17.05 8.89 -16.35
N THR A 177 -16.80 7.88 -17.18
CA THR A 177 -17.78 6.83 -17.52
C THR A 177 -17.32 5.41 -17.21
N MET A 178 -16.06 5.23 -16.82
CA MET A 178 -15.54 3.93 -16.41
C MET A 178 -16.16 3.50 -15.08
N GLY A 179 -16.36 2.21 -14.88
CA GLY A 179 -16.77 1.64 -13.61
C GLY A 179 -15.60 1.60 -12.63
N VAL A 180 -15.87 1.93 -11.38
CA VAL A 180 -14.93 1.69 -10.29
C VAL A 180 -15.66 0.94 -9.19
N ASP A 181 -15.09 -0.19 -8.78
CA ASP A 181 -15.49 -0.92 -7.59
C ASP A 181 -14.54 -0.55 -6.46
N PHE A 182 -15.02 0.18 -5.48
CA PHE A 182 -14.32 0.43 -4.23
C PHE A 182 -14.70 -0.67 -3.26
N VAL A 183 -13.72 -1.43 -2.78
CA VAL A 183 -13.95 -2.52 -1.83
C VAL A 183 -13.13 -2.26 -0.58
N CYS A 184 -13.84 -2.08 0.56
CA CYS A 184 -13.19 -2.05 1.85
C CYS A 184 -13.27 -3.46 2.44
N PHE A 185 -12.14 -4.15 2.49
CA PHE A 185 -12.02 -5.47 3.09
C PHE A 185 -12.03 -5.38 4.60
N ASP A 186 -12.58 -6.40 5.25
CA ASP A 186 -12.72 -6.49 6.69
C ASP A 186 -11.97 -7.70 7.23
N ALA A 187 -11.61 -7.68 8.50
CA ALA A 187 -10.87 -8.75 9.14
C ALA A 187 -9.56 -9.13 8.41
N GLU A 188 -8.87 -8.11 7.86
CA GLU A 188 -7.54 -8.28 7.31
C GLU A 188 -6.57 -8.57 8.44
N ASP A 189 -6.63 -7.78 9.52
CA ASP A 189 -5.59 -7.56 10.51
C ASP A 189 -5.77 -8.39 11.80
N TRP A 190 -6.53 -9.51 11.73
CA TRP A 190 -6.68 -10.49 12.80
C TRP A 190 -5.65 -11.63 12.73
N GLY A 191 -4.55 -11.44 12.02
CA GLY A 191 -3.50 -12.44 11.88
C GLY A 191 -2.79 -12.78 13.19
N VAL A 192 -2.07 -13.90 13.20
CA VAL A 192 -1.38 -14.43 14.39
C VAL A 192 -0.44 -13.38 14.99
N PRO A 193 -0.56 -13.02 16.28
CA PRO A 193 0.32 -12.05 16.91
C PRO A 193 1.72 -12.60 17.17
N GLN A 194 2.71 -11.73 17.24
CA GLN A 194 4.12 -12.10 17.35
C GLN A 194 4.49 -12.91 18.61
N TRP A 195 3.69 -12.82 19.69
CA TRP A 195 3.93 -13.62 20.89
C TRP A 195 3.36 -15.05 20.84
N GLU A 196 2.52 -15.36 19.81
CA GLU A 196 1.95 -16.70 19.68
C GLU A 196 2.91 -17.61 18.91
N THR A 197 3.66 -18.40 19.66
CA THR A 197 4.70 -19.27 19.11
C THR A 197 4.24 -20.70 18.83
N ASN A 198 3.05 -21.07 19.31
CA ASN A 198 2.50 -22.43 19.14
C ASN A 198 1.64 -22.60 17.89
N TYR A 199 1.21 -21.48 17.29
CA TYR A 199 0.45 -21.49 16.04
C TYR A 199 1.42 -21.41 14.86
N LYS A 200 1.29 -22.37 13.94
CA LYS A 200 2.02 -22.33 12.69
C LYS A 200 1.21 -21.53 11.68
N ASP A 201 1.49 -20.25 11.58
CA ASP A 201 0.91 -19.41 10.54
C ASP A 201 1.42 -19.82 9.16
N THR A 202 0.49 -20.09 8.25
CA THR A 202 0.76 -20.38 6.83
C THR A 202 0.34 -19.23 5.93
N GLY A 203 0.03 -18.05 6.50
CA GLY A 203 -0.47 -16.87 5.81
C GLY A 203 -1.98 -16.89 5.58
N ASP A 204 -2.69 -17.91 6.09
CA ASP A 204 -4.13 -18.07 5.94
C ASP A 204 -4.96 -17.41 7.05
N SER A 205 -4.28 -16.88 8.09
CA SER A 205 -4.90 -16.16 9.19
C SER A 205 -5.13 -14.67 8.91
N TRP A 206 -4.56 -14.14 7.81
CA TRP A 206 -4.62 -12.75 7.37
C TRP A 206 -5.59 -12.57 6.20
N ALA A 207 -5.98 -11.33 5.91
CA ALA A 207 -6.79 -11.00 4.75
C ALA A 207 -8.12 -11.81 4.65
N LEU A 208 -8.74 -12.13 5.79
CA LEU A 208 -9.89 -13.05 5.83
C LEU A 208 -11.09 -12.52 5.03
N GLY A 209 -11.33 -11.20 5.06
CA GLY A 209 -12.40 -10.58 4.28
C GLY A 209 -12.13 -10.64 2.78
N ALA A 210 -10.89 -10.42 2.35
CA ALA A 210 -10.51 -10.54 0.94
C ALA A 210 -10.56 -12.00 0.47
N GLN A 211 -10.21 -12.96 1.32
CA GLN A 211 -10.40 -14.39 1.05
C GLN A 211 -11.87 -14.69 0.80
N TYR A 212 -12.76 -14.24 1.69
CA TYR A 212 -14.19 -14.45 1.57
C TYR A 212 -14.77 -13.77 0.32
N TYR A 213 -14.43 -12.49 0.08
CA TYR A 213 -14.83 -11.75 -1.11
C TYR A 213 -14.44 -12.49 -2.39
N SER A 214 -13.22 -12.97 -2.45
CA SER A 214 -12.65 -13.59 -3.64
C SER A 214 -13.28 -14.95 -3.97
N LEU A 215 -13.64 -15.72 -2.95
CA LEU A 215 -14.33 -17.00 -3.10
C LEU A 215 -15.85 -16.82 -3.40
N HIS A 216 -16.43 -15.69 -2.96
CA HIS A 216 -17.84 -15.37 -3.10
C HIS A 216 -18.02 -14.05 -3.86
N PHE A 217 -17.30 -13.88 -4.95
CA PHE A 217 -17.28 -12.63 -5.72
C PHE A 217 -18.71 -12.15 -6.03
N PRO A 218 -19.11 -10.96 -5.52
CA PRO A 218 -20.52 -10.53 -5.57
C PRO A 218 -20.91 -9.80 -6.86
N GLY A 219 -19.97 -9.66 -7.81
CA GLY A 219 -20.18 -8.92 -9.05
C GLY A 219 -20.62 -9.80 -10.22
N THR A 220 -21.37 -9.23 -11.17
CA THR A 220 -21.65 -9.85 -12.47
C THR A 220 -20.64 -9.44 -13.54
N ILE A 221 -19.99 -8.29 -13.39
CA ILE A 221 -18.96 -7.76 -14.27
C ILE A 221 -17.66 -7.72 -13.46
N LYS A 222 -16.69 -8.53 -13.87
CA LYS A 222 -15.38 -8.59 -13.21
C LYS A 222 -14.53 -7.38 -13.60
N PRO A 223 -13.86 -6.71 -12.63
CA PRO A 223 -12.86 -5.68 -12.93
C PRO A 223 -11.73 -6.21 -13.81
N GLU A 224 -11.21 -5.36 -14.70
CA GLU A 224 -10.10 -5.70 -15.58
C GLU A 224 -8.79 -5.89 -14.77
N TYR A 225 -8.64 -5.11 -13.72
CA TYR A 225 -7.53 -5.20 -12.75
C TYR A 225 -7.90 -4.53 -11.43
N GLY A 226 -7.08 -4.75 -10.40
CA GLY A 226 -7.21 -4.16 -9.08
C GLY A 226 -5.95 -3.43 -8.62
N ILE A 227 -6.14 -2.50 -7.69
CA ILE A 227 -5.08 -1.81 -6.95
C ILE A 227 -5.50 -1.79 -5.48
N LEU A 228 -4.73 -2.46 -4.64
CA LEU A 228 -4.83 -2.39 -3.19
C LEU A 228 -4.06 -1.15 -2.71
N LEU A 229 -4.61 -0.48 -1.71
CA LEU A 229 -4.04 0.71 -1.07
C LEU A 229 -3.87 0.41 0.42
N ASP A 230 -2.70 -0.03 0.80
CA ASP A 230 -2.37 -0.31 2.20
C ASP A 230 -1.30 0.64 2.74
N MET A 231 -1.54 1.20 3.93
CA MET A 231 -0.64 2.14 4.60
C MET A 231 -0.17 3.32 3.73
N VAL A 232 -1.07 3.93 2.95
CA VAL A 232 -0.75 4.94 1.92
C VAL A 232 -0.74 6.38 2.41
N GLY A 233 -0.74 6.61 3.73
CA GLY A 233 -0.76 7.94 4.34
C GLY A 233 0.43 8.27 5.23
N GLY A 234 1.35 7.34 5.46
CA GLY A 234 2.43 7.49 6.43
C GLY A 234 3.49 8.51 6.03
N GLU A 235 4.06 9.20 7.03
CA GLU A 235 5.17 10.14 6.84
C GLU A 235 6.42 9.41 6.32
N GLY A 236 7.06 9.97 5.28
CA GLY A 236 8.27 9.41 4.69
C GLY A 236 8.07 8.15 3.86
N ALA A 237 6.83 7.75 3.57
CA ALA A 237 6.54 6.56 2.81
C ALA A 237 7.09 6.64 1.38
N GLN A 238 7.68 5.54 0.94
CA GLN A 238 8.02 5.27 -0.46
C GLN A 238 7.47 3.89 -0.84
N PHE A 239 6.86 3.82 -2.01
CA PHE A 239 6.19 2.63 -2.54
C PHE A 239 7.11 1.96 -3.55
N TYR A 240 7.77 0.90 -3.13
CA TYR A 240 8.63 0.10 -4.00
C TYR A 240 7.79 -0.90 -4.78
N ARG A 241 8.37 -1.49 -5.84
CA ARG A 241 7.69 -2.52 -6.65
C ARG A 241 7.56 -3.80 -5.82
N GLU A 242 6.39 -4.01 -5.23
CA GLU A 242 6.07 -5.17 -4.40
C GLU A 242 6.19 -6.47 -5.22
N GLY A 243 6.79 -7.52 -4.64
CA GLY A 243 7.23 -8.69 -5.39
C GLY A 243 6.10 -9.59 -5.87
N MET A 244 5.03 -9.79 -5.08
CA MET A 244 3.87 -10.59 -5.51
C MET A 244 3.05 -9.85 -6.56
N SER A 245 2.93 -8.53 -6.44
CA SER A 245 2.33 -7.66 -7.46
C SER A 245 3.02 -7.80 -8.81
N GLN A 246 4.37 -7.84 -8.81
CA GLN A 246 5.13 -8.09 -10.04
C GLN A 246 4.88 -9.49 -10.61
N GLN A 247 4.69 -10.50 -9.77
CA GLN A 247 4.39 -11.86 -10.23
C GLN A 247 3.00 -12.00 -10.84
N TYR A 248 1.99 -11.39 -10.22
CA TYR A 248 0.59 -11.52 -10.65
C TYR A 248 0.17 -10.52 -11.73
N ALA A 249 0.67 -9.27 -11.65
CA ALA A 249 0.15 -8.16 -12.43
C ALA A 249 1.22 -7.11 -12.81
N ASN A 250 2.40 -7.53 -13.28
CA ASN A 250 3.51 -6.63 -13.59
C ASN A 250 3.13 -5.49 -14.55
N ASN A 251 2.26 -5.76 -15.52
CA ASN A 251 1.77 -4.74 -16.43
C ASN A 251 0.98 -3.62 -15.72
N ILE A 252 0.33 -3.92 -14.60
CA ILE A 252 -0.37 -2.93 -13.78
C ILE A 252 0.64 -2.18 -12.90
N VAL A 253 1.67 -2.86 -12.37
CA VAL A 253 2.79 -2.20 -11.69
C VAL A 253 3.41 -1.15 -12.62
N GLU A 254 3.80 -1.54 -13.85
CA GLU A 254 4.35 -0.61 -14.85
C GLU A 254 3.42 0.59 -15.11
N LYS A 255 2.12 0.33 -15.28
CA LYS A 255 1.12 1.36 -15.51
C LYS A 255 1.05 2.37 -14.36
N VAL A 256 1.07 1.91 -13.12
CA VAL A 256 0.97 2.76 -11.92
C VAL A 256 2.26 3.58 -11.73
N TRP A 257 3.45 2.98 -11.86
CA TRP A 257 4.72 3.70 -11.73
C TRP A 257 4.91 4.73 -12.83
N ALA A 258 4.51 4.41 -14.06
CA ALA A 258 4.49 5.39 -15.15
C ALA A 258 3.51 6.54 -14.88
N ALA A 259 2.33 6.25 -14.33
CA ALA A 259 1.34 7.25 -13.94
C ALA A 259 1.87 8.17 -12.82
N ALA A 260 2.51 7.61 -11.80
CA ALA A 260 3.14 8.37 -10.72
C ALA A 260 4.19 9.35 -11.26
N LYS A 261 5.08 8.86 -12.12
CA LYS A 261 6.10 9.71 -12.78
C LYS A 261 5.47 10.82 -13.61
N SER A 262 4.47 10.50 -14.42
CA SER A 262 3.75 11.47 -15.26
C SER A 262 3.00 12.52 -14.44
N ALA A 263 2.42 12.14 -13.29
CA ALA A 263 1.73 13.04 -12.38
C ALA A 263 2.67 13.90 -11.52
N GLY A 264 4.00 13.64 -11.56
CA GLY A 264 5.00 14.39 -10.80
C GLY A 264 5.33 13.80 -9.42
N PHE A 265 4.91 12.55 -9.15
CA PHE A 265 5.11 11.86 -7.88
C PHE A 265 6.09 10.68 -7.96
N GLY A 266 6.94 10.64 -8.98
CA GLY A 266 7.90 9.54 -9.17
C GLY A 266 8.86 9.32 -7.99
N SER A 267 9.13 10.33 -7.16
CA SER A 267 9.96 10.19 -5.95
C SER A 267 9.30 9.34 -4.86
N TYR A 268 7.97 9.26 -4.83
CA TYR A 268 7.23 8.37 -3.94
C TYR A 268 7.17 6.93 -4.46
N PHE A 269 7.40 6.73 -5.75
CA PHE A 269 7.33 5.43 -6.44
C PHE A 269 8.69 5.11 -7.10
N PRO A 270 9.73 4.83 -6.30
CA PRO A 270 11.05 4.51 -6.84
C PRO A 270 10.99 3.25 -7.72
N ASP A 271 11.78 3.25 -8.79
CA ASP A 271 11.91 2.10 -9.70
C ASP A 271 12.88 1.07 -9.14
N SER A 272 12.50 0.47 -8.02
CA SER A 272 13.31 -0.49 -7.28
C SER A 272 12.41 -1.59 -6.69
N PRO A 273 12.92 -2.82 -6.55
CA PRO A 273 12.16 -3.93 -5.97
C PRO A 273 11.89 -3.68 -4.49
N GLY A 274 10.66 -3.99 -4.07
CA GLY A 274 10.24 -4.08 -2.68
C GLY A 274 10.29 -5.50 -2.12
N GLY A 275 9.68 -5.70 -0.95
CA GLY A 275 9.47 -7.02 -0.37
C GLY A 275 8.46 -7.87 -1.15
N MET A 276 8.34 -9.13 -0.76
CA MET A 276 7.21 -9.99 -1.14
C MET A 276 6.24 -10.02 0.03
N ILE A 277 5.04 -9.52 -0.17
CA ILE A 277 4.07 -9.29 0.90
C ILE A 277 2.88 -10.22 0.72
N THR A 278 2.36 -10.76 1.83
CA THR A 278 1.07 -11.44 1.87
C THR A 278 0.05 -10.44 2.38
N ASP A 279 -0.94 -10.10 1.54
CA ASP A 279 -1.94 -9.10 1.82
C ASP A 279 -3.21 -9.38 1.00
N ASP A 280 -4.25 -8.57 1.13
CA ASP A 280 -5.56 -8.68 0.49
C ASP A 280 -5.51 -8.91 -1.04
N HIS A 281 -4.48 -8.41 -1.71
CA HIS A 281 -4.30 -8.63 -3.16
C HIS A 281 -4.05 -10.09 -3.52
N ILE A 282 -3.48 -10.90 -2.62
CA ILE A 282 -3.18 -12.31 -2.89
C ILE A 282 -4.45 -13.13 -3.16
N PRO A 283 -5.44 -13.19 -2.24
CA PRO A 283 -6.68 -13.92 -2.52
C PRO A 283 -7.46 -13.34 -3.70
N VAL A 284 -7.40 -12.03 -3.95
CA VAL A 284 -8.04 -11.39 -5.11
C VAL A 284 -7.43 -11.92 -6.42
N ASN A 285 -6.10 -12.05 -6.49
CA ASN A 285 -5.43 -12.66 -7.64
C ASN A 285 -5.76 -14.15 -7.78
N GLN A 286 -5.62 -14.91 -6.69
CA GLN A 286 -5.68 -16.37 -6.74
C GLN A 286 -7.10 -16.92 -6.90
N ASN A 287 -8.07 -16.35 -6.17
CA ASN A 287 -9.42 -16.90 -6.09
C ASN A 287 -10.41 -16.14 -6.99
N ALA A 288 -10.37 -14.80 -7.00
CA ALA A 288 -11.23 -14.03 -7.90
C ALA A 288 -10.67 -13.95 -9.33
N GLY A 289 -9.36 -14.18 -9.51
CA GLY A 289 -8.70 -14.08 -10.82
C GLY A 289 -8.76 -12.67 -11.39
N ILE A 290 -8.63 -11.65 -10.52
CA ILE A 290 -8.52 -10.24 -10.90
C ILE A 290 -7.06 -9.85 -10.69
N PRO A 291 -6.30 -9.52 -11.77
CA PRO A 291 -4.91 -9.09 -11.66
C PRO A 291 -4.82 -7.84 -10.77
N THR A 292 -4.32 -7.98 -9.55
CA THR A 292 -4.33 -6.93 -8.52
C THR A 292 -2.93 -6.71 -7.98
N ILE A 293 -2.52 -5.44 -7.88
CA ILE A 293 -1.27 -5.02 -7.26
C ILE A 293 -1.53 -4.42 -5.90
N ASP A 294 -0.48 -4.37 -5.09
CA ASP A 294 -0.47 -3.71 -3.81
C ASP A 294 0.44 -2.47 -3.86
N ILE A 295 -0.10 -1.32 -3.46
CA ILE A 295 0.64 -0.10 -3.16
C ILE A 295 0.81 -0.03 -1.66
N ILE A 296 1.95 -0.54 -1.19
CA ILE A 296 2.32 -0.62 0.22
C ILE A 296 3.70 0.00 0.43
N PRO A 297 3.95 0.76 1.51
CA PRO A 297 5.23 1.37 1.74
C PRO A 297 6.30 0.33 2.09
N TYR A 298 7.54 0.63 1.72
CA TYR A 298 8.68 -0.20 2.07
C TYR A 298 9.80 0.66 2.66
N TYR A 299 10.23 0.32 3.87
CA TYR A 299 11.26 1.03 4.62
C TYR A 299 12.47 0.10 4.84
N PRO A 300 13.36 -0.05 3.83
CA PRO A 300 14.44 -1.04 3.87
C PRO A 300 15.42 -0.85 5.04
N ASP A 301 15.58 0.37 5.52
CA ASP A 301 16.52 0.73 6.58
C ASP A 301 15.83 0.87 7.97
N CYS A 302 14.54 0.57 8.09
CA CYS A 302 13.84 0.65 9.36
C CYS A 302 14.14 -0.61 10.22
N PRO A 303 14.75 -0.45 11.41
CA PRO A 303 15.15 -1.58 12.24
C PRO A 303 13.96 -2.32 12.90
N GLN A 304 12.79 -1.68 12.97
CA GLN A 304 11.60 -2.25 13.61
C GLN A 304 10.80 -3.12 12.65
N SER A 305 10.55 -2.63 11.44
CA SER A 305 9.79 -3.34 10.41
C SER A 305 10.04 -2.72 9.04
N SER A 306 10.07 -3.54 8.00
CA SER A 306 10.05 -3.06 6.61
C SER A 306 8.78 -2.29 6.24
N PHE A 307 7.74 -2.38 7.05
CA PHE A 307 6.50 -1.60 6.93
C PHE A 307 6.56 -0.22 7.61
N GLY A 308 7.68 0.09 8.28
CA GLY A 308 7.93 1.36 8.92
C GLY A 308 7.78 1.34 10.45
N PRO A 309 8.12 2.47 11.11
CA PRO A 309 8.25 2.53 12.57
C PRO A 309 6.93 2.54 13.33
N THR A 310 5.82 2.80 12.66
CA THR A 310 4.48 2.87 13.30
C THR A 310 3.64 1.61 13.10
N TRP A 311 4.06 0.73 12.19
CA TRP A 311 3.31 -0.49 11.86
C TRP A 311 3.10 -1.37 13.09
N HIS A 312 1.84 -1.71 13.37
CA HIS A 312 1.39 -2.50 14.51
C HIS A 312 1.87 -1.98 15.88
N THR A 313 1.92 -0.65 16.03
CA THR A 313 2.26 0.03 17.28
C THR A 313 1.15 0.98 17.73
N ILE A 314 1.16 1.39 19.00
CA ILE A 314 0.24 2.44 19.50
C ILE A 314 0.51 3.82 18.85
N ASN A 315 1.59 3.95 18.08
CA ASN A 315 1.98 5.19 17.40
C ASN A 315 1.37 5.33 16.01
N ASP A 316 0.66 4.33 15.48
CA ASP A 316 -0.09 4.51 14.23
C ASP A 316 -1.31 5.39 14.44
N THR A 317 -1.08 6.69 14.47
CA THR A 317 -2.07 7.74 14.77
C THR A 317 -1.99 8.86 13.74
N MET A 318 -2.98 9.75 13.76
CA MET A 318 -3.04 10.95 12.89
C MET A 318 -1.79 11.83 12.93
N LYS A 319 -0.97 11.72 14.00
CA LYS A 319 0.28 12.47 14.15
C LYS A 319 1.31 12.10 13.06
N HIS A 320 1.25 10.89 12.54
CA HIS A 320 2.18 10.35 11.56
C HIS A 320 1.58 10.26 10.15
N ILE A 321 0.41 10.86 9.93
CA ILE A 321 -0.21 10.97 8.60
C ILE A 321 0.30 12.23 7.89
N ASP A 322 0.87 12.02 6.69
CA ASP A 322 1.36 13.08 5.81
C ASP A 322 0.41 13.31 4.63
N LYS A 323 -0.07 14.53 4.51
CA LYS A 323 -0.93 14.95 3.38
C LYS A 323 -0.23 14.84 2.03
N ASN A 324 1.09 14.98 1.98
CA ASN A 324 1.84 14.85 0.72
C ASN A 324 1.88 13.40 0.25
N THR A 325 1.99 12.44 1.17
CA THR A 325 1.89 11.01 0.85
C THR A 325 0.50 10.68 0.31
N LEU A 326 -0.57 11.12 1.01
CA LEU A 326 -1.95 10.95 0.53
C LEU A 326 -2.16 11.59 -0.86
N GLN A 327 -1.58 12.79 -1.09
CA GLN A 327 -1.63 13.48 -2.38
C GLN A 327 -0.94 12.68 -3.48
N ALA A 328 0.24 12.15 -3.19
CA ALA A 328 1.03 11.40 -4.16
C ALA A 328 0.31 10.14 -4.63
N VAL A 329 -0.23 9.36 -3.68
CA VAL A 329 -0.99 8.14 -4.01
C VAL A 329 -2.31 8.50 -4.71
N GLY A 330 -3.11 9.38 -4.12
CA GLY A 330 -4.42 9.71 -4.67
C GLY A 330 -4.36 10.30 -6.08
N GLN A 331 -3.41 11.22 -6.34
CA GLN A 331 -3.24 11.77 -7.69
C GLN A 331 -2.70 10.74 -8.69
N THR A 332 -1.83 9.83 -8.23
CA THR A 332 -1.35 8.71 -9.07
C THR A 332 -2.50 7.81 -9.49
N ILE A 333 -3.41 7.45 -8.59
CA ILE A 333 -4.59 6.64 -8.93
C ILE A 333 -5.51 7.38 -9.90
N ILE A 334 -5.78 8.66 -9.68
CA ILE A 334 -6.55 9.47 -10.64
C ILE A 334 -5.86 9.47 -12.01
N GLN A 335 -4.53 9.65 -12.06
CA GLN A 335 -3.77 9.57 -13.31
C GLN A 335 -3.98 8.22 -14.01
N VAL A 336 -3.93 7.10 -13.28
CA VAL A 336 -4.18 5.75 -13.82
C VAL A 336 -5.59 5.64 -14.43
N LEU A 337 -6.60 6.12 -13.71
CA LEU A 337 -8.01 6.02 -14.12
C LEU A 337 -8.33 6.87 -15.35
N TYR A 338 -7.60 7.97 -15.59
CA TYR A 338 -7.79 8.87 -16.73
C TYR A 338 -6.83 8.60 -17.90
N THR A 339 -5.82 7.74 -17.71
CA THR A 339 -4.94 7.30 -18.82
C THR A 339 -5.65 6.25 -19.65
N LYS A 340 -5.77 6.54 -20.97
CA LYS A 340 -6.43 5.66 -21.95
C LYS A 340 -5.59 4.43 -22.29
#